data_989aecf8c009eba464122c1174427e30
#
_entry.id   989aecf8c009eba464122c1174427e30
#
_cell.length_a   1.000
_cell.length_b   1.000
_cell.length_c   1.000
_cell.angle_alpha   90.00
_cell.angle_beta   90.00
_cell.angle_gamma   90.00
#
_symmetry.space_group_name_H-M   'P 1'
#
loop_
_entity.id
_entity.type
_entity.pdbx_description
1 polymer ?
#
loop_
_entity_poly.entity_id
_entity_poly.type
_entity_poly.pdbx_seq_one_letter_code
_entity_poly.pdbx_strand_id
1 'polypeptide(L)'
;MAVPDWPTTYGYNMFLFPPSYWVGGIFYEHTHRLFASLVGLLTTVLAVWLWLRESRSWMRRLGVVAFFTVVLQGVLGGLRVTLFKDQIGIFHATLAQLFLVLVSAMALMTSSWWQAAQASSQVLLRSKKMGYLLLVATALVFLQLALGATMRHQHAGLAVPDFPLAHGKIWPSTDPASLDVFNRTRLGVRDHNPITAFQIYLHMAHRIGALLTLLTAGFFAWSVRRQLGAKDAVSRLSLTWFTLILCQAGLGAATVLSKKAADVATAHVVLGALSLVMGSLVCVVVFRFAFQRDVARGFVAKPEHLRARVVSAAKSAASTG
;
A
#
# COMPACT_ATOMS: atom_id res chain seq x y z
N MET A 1 18.41 0.32 -15.66
CA MET A 1 19.16 0.05 -14.42
C MET A 1 20.54 0.64 -14.56
N ALA A 2 21.05 1.26 -13.50
CA ALA A 2 22.38 1.88 -13.51
C ALA A 2 23.47 0.96 -12.95
N VAL A 3 23.10 -0.08 -12.17
CA VAL A 3 24.00 -1.06 -11.57
C VAL A 3 23.60 -2.46 -12.05
N PRO A 4 24.42 -3.13 -12.89
CA PRO A 4 23.99 -4.34 -13.60
C PRO A 4 24.18 -5.63 -12.81
N ASP A 5 24.88 -5.60 -11.66
CA ASP A 5 25.25 -6.76 -10.87
C ASP A 5 24.56 -6.79 -9.50
N TRP A 6 24.45 -7.98 -8.91
CA TRP A 6 23.91 -8.23 -7.58
C TRP A 6 24.47 -9.58 -7.07
N PRO A 7 24.92 -9.69 -5.81
CA PRO A 7 24.82 -8.74 -4.67
C PRO A 7 25.92 -7.68 -4.62
N THR A 8 26.80 -7.62 -5.60
CA THR A 8 27.87 -6.63 -5.75
C THR A 8 27.38 -5.32 -6.38
N THR A 9 28.25 -4.31 -6.42
CA THR A 9 28.07 -3.06 -7.17
C THR A 9 29.31 -2.84 -8.01
N TYR A 10 29.23 -3.08 -9.32
CA TYR A 10 30.36 -3.08 -10.25
C TYR A 10 31.54 -3.94 -9.77
N GLY A 11 31.23 -5.15 -9.28
CA GLY A 11 32.20 -6.10 -8.75
C GLY A 11 32.71 -5.79 -7.33
N TYR A 12 32.44 -4.61 -6.78
CA TYR A 12 32.82 -4.27 -5.40
C TYR A 12 31.80 -4.86 -4.39
N ASN A 13 32.27 -5.10 -3.18
CA ASN A 13 31.35 -5.31 -2.06
C ASN A 13 30.42 -4.08 -1.95
N MET A 14 29.13 -4.32 -1.88
CA MET A 14 28.11 -3.26 -1.88
C MET A 14 28.34 -2.22 -0.76
N PHE A 15 28.82 -2.63 0.41
CA PHE A 15 29.04 -1.73 1.55
C PHE A 15 30.39 -0.97 1.47
N LEU A 16 31.27 -1.37 0.57
CA LEU A 16 32.61 -0.77 0.38
C LEU A 16 32.74 -0.07 -0.97
N PHE A 17 31.63 0.10 -1.71
CA PHE A 17 31.63 0.77 -3.01
C PHE A 17 32.01 2.25 -2.85
N PRO A 18 33.05 2.73 -3.57
CA PRO A 18 33.62 4.06 -3.32
C PRO A 18 32.61 5.19 -3.60
N PRO A 19 32.47 6.17 -2.68
CA PRO A 19 31.52 7.29 -2.84
C PRO A 19 31.80 8.15 -4.10
N SER A 20 33.03 8.19 -4.61
CA SER A 20 33.37 8.91 -5.82
C SER A 20 32.64 8.44 -7.07
N TYR A 21 32.14 7.19 -7.09
CA TYR A 21 31.35 6.61 -8.17
C TYR A 21 29.84 6.76 -8.00
N TRP A 22 29.36 7.39 -6.91
CA TRP A 22 27.93 7.58 -6.64
C TRP A 22 27.37 8.75 -7.45
N VAL A 23 27.23 8.58 -8.75
CA VAL A 23 26.78 9.62 -9.67
C VAL A 23 25.52 9.21 -10.41
N GLY A 24 24.64 10.18 -10.69
CA GLY A 24 23.42 9.97 -11.50
C GLY A 24 22.58 8.78 -11.06
N GLY A 25 22.26 7.86 -11.97
CA GLY A 25 21.45 6.67 -11.68
C GLY A 25 22.09 5.71 -10.68
N ILE A 26 23.42 5.63 -10.64
CA ILE A 26 24.18 4.79 -9.70
C ILE A 26 23.90 5.24 -8.26
N PHE A 27 23.92 6.55 -8.00
CA PHE A 27 23.61 7.10 -6.69
C PHE A 27 22.25 6.61 -6.16
N TYR A 28 21.20 6.74 -6.96
CA TYR A 28 19.85 6.33 -6.53
C TYR A 28 19.74 4.82 -6.33
N GLU A 29 20.27 4.03 -7.25
CA GLU A 29 20.15 2.57 -7.17
C GLU A 29 21.00 1.99 -6.03
N HIS A 30 22.21 2.47 -5.86
CA HIS A 30 23.11 2.04 -4.79
C HIS A 30 22.58 2.45 -3.40
N THR A 31 22.15 3.70 -3.24
CA THR A 31 21.52 4.19 -2.01
C THR A 31 20.28 3.37 -1.65
N HIS A 32 19.43 3.03 -2.66
CA HIS A 32 18.28 2.14 -2.43
C HIS A 32 18.71 0.78 -1.87
N ARG A 33 19.78 0.19 -2.38
CA ARG A 33 20.32 -1.11 -1.89
C ARG A 33 20.79 -1.03 -0.44
N LEU A 34 21.48 0.05 -0.06
CA LEU A 34 21.93 0.28 1.32
C LEU A 34 20.73 0.43 2.27
N PHE A 35 19.73 1.24 1.91
CA PHE A 35 18.51 1.36 2.70
C PHE A 35 17.73 0.04 2.78
N ALA A 36 17.64 -0.73 1.69
CA ALA A 36 17.01 -2.04 1.69
C ALA A 36 17.72 -3.02 2.64
N SER A 37 19.07 -3.00 2.67
CA SER A 37 19.86 -3.80 3.60
C SER A 37 19.62 -3.39 5.06
N LEU A 38 19.53 -2.08 5.34
CA LEU A 38 19.20 -1.58 6.67
C LEU A 38 17.79 -2.01 7.10
N VAL A 39 16.79 -1.90 6.21
CA VAL A 39 15.43 -2.38 6.47
C VAL A 39 15.42 -3.89 6.73
N GLY A 40 16.19 -4.67 5.97
CA GLY A 40 16.36 -6.11 6.18
C GLY A 40 16.94 -6.42 7.56
N LEU A 41 17.99 -5.72 7.96
CA LEU A 41 18.61 -5.85 9.29
C LEU A 41 17.62 -5.51 10.41
N LEU A 42 16.97 -4.35 10.33
CA LEU A 42 16.00 -3.91 11.34
C LEU A 42 14.80 -4.87 11.44
N THR A 43 14.31 -5.41 10.31
CA THR A 43 13.25 -6.40 10.31
C THR A 43 13.69 -7.71 10.95
N THR A 44 14.94 -8.13 10.72
CA THR A 44 15.53 -9.31 11.38
C THR A 44 15.58 -9.11 12.89
N VAL A 45 16.11 -7.96 13.34
CA VAL A 45 16.15 -7.60 14.77
C VAL A 45 14.74 -7.59 15.36
N LEU A 46 13.77 -6.99 14.67
CA LEU A 46 12.37 -6.96 15.10
C LEU A 46 11.79 -8.38 15.24
N ALA A 47 12.00 -9.24 14.26
CA ALA A 47 11.50 -10.63 14.28
C ALA A 47 12.09 -11.43 15.45
N VAL A 48 13.39 -11.33 15.69
CA VAL A 48 14.08 -11.96 16.83
C VAL A 48 13.56 -11.39 18.15
N TRP A 49 13.43 -10.07 18.25
CA TRP A 49 12.93 -9.42 19.46
C TRP A 49 11.50 -9.87 19.81
N LEU A 50 10.60 -9.90 18.81
CA LEU A 50 9.24 -10.39 19.00
C LEU A 50 9.22 -11.86 19.39
N TRP A 51 10.08 -12.68 18.80
CA TRP A 51 10.17 -14.11 19.15
C TRP A 51 10.54 -14.31 20.63
N LEU A 52 11.47 -13.54 21.14
CA LEU A 52 12.02 -13.66 22.49
C LEU A 52 11.17 -12.96 23.57
N ARG A 53 10.51 -11.84 23.25
CA ARG A 53 9.88 -10.96 24.24
C ARG A 53 8.37 -10.84 24.13
N GLU A 54 7.76 -11.21 23.00
CA GLU A 54 6.34 -11.04 22.81
C GLU A 54 5.56 -12.27 23.32
N SER A 55 4.58 -12.07 24.18
CA SER A 55 3.75 -13.16 24.72
C SER A 55 2.69 -13.66 23.74
N ARG A 56 2.19 -12.79 22.84
CA ARG A 56 1.14 -13.10 21.88
C ARG A 56 1.68 -13.92 20.71
N SER A 57 1.32 -15.20 20.62
CA SER A 57 1.81 -16.14 19.58
C SER A 57 1.55 -15.66 18.15
N TRP A 58 0.40 -14.99 17.91
CA TRP A 58 0.07 -14.45 16.60
C TRP A 58 0.99 -13.29 16.19
N MET A 59 1.43 -12.45 17.13
CA MET A 59 2.35 -11.35 16.86
C MET A 59 3.76 -11.89 16.56
N ARG A 60 4.22 -12.94 17.25
CA ARG A 60 5.47 -13.64 16.90
C ARG A 60 5.43 -14.17 15.48
N ARG A 61 4.30 -14.78 15.07
CA ARG A 61 4.12 -15.26 13.68
C ARG A 61 4.17 -14.12 12.67
N LEU A 62 3.59 -12.95 12.96
CA LEU A 62 3.70 -11.78 12.08
C LEU A 62 5.16 -11.32 11.95
N GLY A 63 5.96 -11.35 13.02
CA GLY A 63 7.39 -11.07 12.96
C GLY A 63 8.13 -12.03 12.00
N VAL A 64 7.83 -13.32 12.07
CA VAL A 64 8.37 -14.33 11.15
C VAL A 64 7.94 -14.08 9.70
N VAL A 65 6.66 -13.75 9.48
CA VAL A 65 6.15 -13.38 8.15
C VAL A 65 6.87 -12.14 7.62
N ALA A 66 7.08 -11.11 8.44
CA ALA A 66 7.82 -9.91 8.03
C ALA A 66 9.27 -10.24 7.64
N PHE A 67 9.94 -11.11 8.40
CA PHE A 67 11.30 -11.58 8.08
C PHE A 67 11.35 -12.29 6.71
N PHE A 68 10.49 -13.29 6.47
CA PHE A 68 10.48 -13.97 5.18
C PHE A 68 10.05 -13.07 4.04
N THR A 69 9.17 -12.10 4.28
CA THR A 69 8.76 -11.11 3.28
C THR A 69 9.94 -10.21 2.89
N VAL A 70 10.76 -9.72 3.84
CA VAL A 70 11.91 -8.88 3.52
C VAL A 70 13.02 -9.68 2.83
N VAL A 71 13.21 -10.94 3.17
CA VAL A 71 14.14 -11.84 2.45
C VAL A 71 13.68 -12.01 1.00
N LEU A 72 12.39 -12.31 0.79
CA LEU A 72 11.81 -12.43 -0.55
C LEU A 72 11.94 -11.12 -1.34
N GLN A 73 11.77 -9.96 -0.68
CA GLN A 73 12.00 -8.66 -1.29
C GLN A 73 13.45 -8.50 -1.78
N GLY A 74 14.42 -8.91 -0.98
CA GLY A 74 15.83 -8.89 -1.39
C GLY A 74 16.10 -9.77 -2.61
N VAL A 75 15.57 -10.99 -2.60
CA VAL A 75 15.68 -11.93 -3.74
C VAL A 75 15.04 -11.37 -4.99
N LEU A 76 13.79 -10.88 -4.91
CA LEU A 76 13.11 -10.29 -6.06
C LEU A 76 13.85 -9.04 -6.59
N GLY A 77 14.39 -8.21 -5.70
CA GLY A 77 15.20 -7.06 -6.06
C GLY A 77 16.47 -7.45 -6.83
N GLY A 78 17.17 -8.49 -6.37
CA GLY A 78 18.35 -9.03 -7.04
C GLY A 78 18.02 -9.69 -8.38
N LEU A 79 16.99 -10.55 -8.43
CA LEU A 79 16.54 -11.21 -9.66
C LEU A 79 16.08 -10.22 -10.73
N ARG A 80 15.46 -9.11 -10.31
CA ARG A 80 15.10 -8.03 -11.24
C ARG A 80 16.31 -7.44 -11.94
N VAL A 81 17.44 -7.29 -11.21
CA VAL A 81 18.68 -6.76 -11.76
C VAL A 81 19.32 -7.76 -12.74
N THR A 82 19.38 -9.03 -12.37
CA THR A 82 20.09 -10.06 -13.15
C THR A 82 19.30 -10.60 -14.33
N LEU A 83 17.97 -10.69 -14.21
CA LEU A 83 17.09 -11.27 -15.23
C LEU A 83 16.42 -10.24 -16.16
N PHE A 84 16.46 -8.95 -15.80
CA PHE A 84 15.86 -7.84 -16.58
C PHE A 84 14.37 -8.03 -16.92
N LYS A 85 13.61 -8.79 -16.09
CA LYS A 85 12.18 -9.07 -16.33
C LYS A 85 11.29 -8.07 -15.61
N ASP A 86 10.42 -7.39 -16.37
CA ASP A 86 9.47 -6.40 -15.83
C ASP A 86 8.50 -6.99 -14.81
N GLN A 87 8.06 -8.24 -15.01
CA GLN A 87 7.16 -8.94 -14.09
C GLN A 87 7.75 -9.02 -12.69
N ILE A 88 9.04 -9.33 -12.55
CA ILE A 88 9.72 -9.39 -11.25
C ILE A 88 9.68 -8.01 -10.59
N GLY A 89 9.88 -6.95 -11.35
CA GLY A 89 9.79 -5.57 -10.85
C GLY A 89 8.38 -5.20 -10.35
N ILE A 90 7.34 -5.65 -11.04
CA ILE A 90 5.94 -5.45 -10.64
C ILE A 90 5.65 -6.17 -9.32
N PHE A 91 6.04 -7.45 -9.20
CA PHE A 91 5.87 -8.21 -7.96
C PHE A 91 6.66 -7.61 -6.82
N HIS A 92 7.92 -7.24 -7.03
CA HIS A 92 8.76 -6.58 -6.03
C HIS A 92 8.12 -5.28 -5.52
N ALA A 93 7.67 -4.40 -6.42
CA ALA A 93 7.03 -3.14 -6.06
C ALA A 93 5.71 -3.34 -5.31
N THR A 94 4.88 -4.30 -5.73
CA THR A 94 3.59 -4.60 -5.09
C THR A 94 3.77 -5.24 -3.72
N LEU A 95 4.69 -6.18 -3.59
CA LEU A 95 5.02 -6.83 -2.32
C LEU A 95 5.60 -5.82 -1.31
N ALA A 96 6.36 -4.82 -1.76
CA ALA A 96 6.88 -3.73 -0.91
C ALA A 96 5.74 -2.94 -0.25
N GLN A 97 4.63 -2.70 -0.95
CA GLN A 97 3.45 -2.04 -0.38
C GLN A 97 2.80 -2.89 0.73
N LEU A 98 2.66 -4.20 0.50
CA LEU A 98 2.12 -5.12 1.49
C LEU A 98 3.05 -5.25 2.72
N PHE A 99 4.36 -5.26 2.50
CA PHE A 99 5.35 -5.25 3.58
C PHE A 99 5.24 -3.98 4.43
N LEU A 100 5.12 -2.82 3.81
CA LEU A 100 4.92 -1.55 4.51
C LEU A 100 3.64 -1.56 5.36
N VAL A 101 2.52 -2.08 4.81
CA VAL A 101 1.26 -2.25 5.55
C VAL A 101 1.45 -3.20 6.73
N LEU A 102 2.13 -4.34 6.53
CA LEU A 102 2.37 -5.33 7.57
C LEU A 102 3.14 -4.73 8.76
N VAL A 103 4.27 -4.07 8.48
CA VAL A 103 5.11 -3.44 9.53
C VAL A 103 4.35 -2.31 10.24
N SER A 104 3.61 -1.49 9.49
CA SER A 104 2.78 -0.42 10.05
C SER A 104 1.65 -0.97 10.94
N ALA A 105 1.01 -2.06 10.54
CA ALA A 105 -0.01 -2.73 11.35
C ALA A 105 0.60 -3.35 12.62
N MET A 106 1.78 -3.95 12.55
CA MET A 106 2.50 -4.46 13.72
C MET A 106 2.85 -3.32 14.68
N ALA A 107 3.33 -2.18 14.18
CA ALA A 107 3.62 -0.99 14.98
C ALA A 107 2.35 -0.46 15.69
N LEU A 108 1.21 -0.39 14.97
CA LEU A 108 -0.07 -0.03 15.58
C LEU A 108 -0.46 -1.00 16.69
N MET A 109 -0.42 -2.31 16.43
CA MET A 109 -0.88 -3.36 17.35
C MET A 109 0.04 -3.57 18.58
N THR A 110 1.25 -3.04 18.53
CA THR A 110 2.20 -3.02 19.68
C THR A 110 2.19 -1.70 20.44
N SER A 111 1.51 -0.67 19.93
CA SER A 111 1.46 0.66 20.58
C SER A 111 0.65 0.66 21.88
N SER A 112 1.00 1.59 22.77
CA SER A 112 0.23 1.86 24.00
C SER A 112 -1.20 2.30 23.69
N TRP A 113 -1.40 3.06 22.61
CA TRP A 113 -2.73 3.46 22.16
C TRP A 113 -3.62 2.23 21.85
N TRP A 114 -3.07 1.22 21.18
CA TRP A 114 -3.81 -0.01 20.87
C TRP A 114 -4.25 -0.76 22.13
N GLN A 115 -3.43 -0.76 23.18
CA GLN A 115 -3.75 -1.38 24.45
C GLN A 115 -4.79 -0.57 25.21
N ALA A 116 -4.65 0.76 25.27
CA ALA A 116 -5.58 1.65 25.94
C ALA A 116 -6.97 1.69 25.27
N ALA A 117 -7.03 1.61 23.94
CA ALA A 117 -8.28 1.60 23.19
C ALA A 117 -9.15 0.35 23.46
N GLN A 118 -8.60 -0.69 24.10
CA GLN A 118 -9.39 -1.82 24.61
C GLN A 118 -10.35 -1.44 25.76
N ALA A 119 -9.98 -0.46 26.55
CA ALA A 119 -10.77 -0.01 27.69
C ALA A 119 -11.88 0.99 27.32
N SER A 120 -11.75 1.66 26.19
CA SER A 120 -12.64 2.73 25.72
C SER A 120 -13.52 2.26 24.58
N SER A 121 -14.46 1.38 24.85
CA SER A 121 -15.34 0.77 23.82
C SER A 121 -16.45 1.70 23.30
N GLN A 122 -16.23 2.99 23.26
CA GLN A 122 -17.15 3.92 22.59
C GLN A 122 -16.66 4.12 21.16
N VAL A 123 -17.53 3.80 20.24
CA VAL A 123 -17.52 4.14 18.84
C VAL A 123 -16.84 3.08 17.96
N LEU A 124 -17.52 2.61 17.00
CA LEU A 124 -17.03 2.65 15.63
C LEU A 124 -18.13 2.08 14.75
N LEU A 125 -18.32 2.70 13.64
CA LEU A 125 -19.24 2.35 12.56
C LEU A 125 -20.43 1.46 12.99
N ARG A 126 -21.55 2.06 13.25
CA ARG A 126 -22.81 1.38 13.62
C ARG A 126 -23.25 0.29 12.62
N SER A 127 -22.62 0.24 11.45
CA SER A 127 -23.00 -0.62 10.34
C SER A 127 -21.81 -1.41 9.81
N LYS A 128 -21.96 -2.74 9.71
CA LYS A 128 -21.01 -3.61 9.00
C LYS A 128 -20.80 -3.17 7.55
N LYS A 129 -21.83 -2.56 6.91
CA LYS A 129 -21.72 -2.01 5.55
C LYS A 129 -20.63 -0.96 5.42
N MET A 130 -20.43 -0.11 6.43
CA MET A 130 -19.35 0.90 6.42
C MET A 130 -17.96 0.26 6.52
N GLY A 131 -17.81 -0.81 7.31
CA GLY A 131 -16.57 -1.58 7.36
C GLY A 131 -16.23 -2.22 6.00
N TYR A 132 -17.21 -2.82 5.33
CA TYR A 132 -17.01 -3.36 3.99
C TYR A 132 -16.72 -2.27 2.95
N LEU A 133 -17.37 -1.12 3.01
CA LEU A 133 -17.08 0.01 2.12
C LEU A 133 -15.64 0.50 2.28
N LEU A 134 -15.16 0.62 3.53
CA LEU A 134 -13.77 0.95 3.83
C LEU A 134 -12.80 -0.10 3.27
N LEU A 135 -13.13 -1.39 3.45
CA LEU A 135 -12.30 -2.49 2.92
C LEU A 135 -12.23 -2.43 1.39
N VAL A 136 -13.36 -2.22 0.71
CA VAL A 136 -13.42 -2.08 -0.75
C VAL A 136 -12.61 -0.86 -1.20
N ALA A 137 -12.76 0.28 -0.55
CA ALA A 137 -11.99 1.48 -0.89
C ALA A 137 -10.48 1.25 -0.70
N THR A 138 -10.07 0.57 0.38
CA THR A 138 -8.66 0.24 0.64
C THR A 138 -8.12 -0.77 -0.38
N ALA A 139 -8.92 -1.77 -0.77
CA ALA A 139 -8.57 -2.72 -1.82
C ALA A 139 -8.42 -2.03 -3.19
N LEU A 140 -9.27 -1.05 -3.50
CA LEU A 140 -9.12 -0.24 -4.71
C LEU A 140 -7.83 0.57 -4.71
N VAL A 141 -7.42 1.15 -3.56
CA VAL A 141 -6.10 1.82 -3.42
C VAL A 141 -4.97 0.83 -3.71
N PHE A 142 -5.03 -0.39 -3.16
CA PHE A 142 -4.01 -1.42 -3.43
C PHE A 142 -3.95 -1.82 -4.91
N LEU A 143 -5.10 -2.07 -5.54
CA LEU A 143 -5.19 -2.38 -6.97
C LEU A 143 -4.65 -1.23 -7.82
N GLN A 144 -4.93 0.01 -7.43
CA GLN A 144 -4.44 1.20 -8.10
C GLN A 144 -2.92 1.32 -8.04
N LEU A 145 -2.31 0.97 -6.90
CA LEU A 145 -0.85 0.90 -6.76
C LEU A 145 -0.25 -0.22 -7.61
N ALA A 146 -0.88 -1.38 -7.68
CA ALA A 146 -0.45 -2.49 -8.54
C ALA A 146 -0.53 -2.11 -10.03
N LEU A 147 -1.61 -1.44 -10.46
CA LEU A 147 -1.73 -0.89 -11.81
C LEU A 147 -0.64 0.15 -12.09
N GLY A 148 -0.36 1.04 -11.13
CA GLY A 148 0.71 2.04 -11.24
C GLY A 148 2.10 1.39 -11.36
N ALA A 149 2.38 0.34 -10.59
CA ALA A 149 3.61 -0.44 -10.72
C ALA A 149 3.71 -1.10 -12.09
N THR A 150 2.61 -1.67 -12.59
CA THR A 150 2.54 -2.25 -13.94
C THR A 150 2.81 -1.18 -15.00
N MET A 151 2.16 0.00 -14.92
CA MET A 151 2.41 1.12 -15.83
C MET A 151 3.88 1.55 -15.86
N ARG A 152 4.52 1.61 -14.69
CA ARG A 152 5.92 2.01 -14.58
C ARG A 152 6.83 1.01 -15.31
N HIS A 153 6.61 -0.29 -15.09
CA HIS A 153 7.44 -1.34 -15.65
C HIS A 153 7.14 -1.60 -17.14
N GLN A 154 5.91 -1.38 -17.57
CA GLN A 154 5.51 -1.47 -18.99
C GLN A 154 5.71 -0.17 -19.77
N HIS A 155 6.42 0.82 -19.18
CA HIS A 155 6.68 2.13 -19.79
C HIS A 155 5.41 2.87 -20.27
N ALA A 156 4.23 2.56 -19.71
CA ALA A 156 2.94 3.10 -20.12
C ALA A 156 2.63 4.50 -19.54
N GLY A 157 3.46 5.04 -18.66
CA GLY A 157 3.16 6.26 -17.91
C GLY A 157 2.98 7.53 -18.75
N LEU A 158 3.47 7.56 -20.00
CA LEU A 158 3.23 8.64 -20.97
C LEU A 158 2.61 8.13 -22.28
N ALA A 159 1.98 6.95 -22.25
CA ALA A 159 1.22 6.45 -23.39
C ALA A 159 0.04 7.37 -23.74
N VAL A 160 -0.45 8.13 -22.76
CA VAL A 160 -1.43 9.20 -22.92
C VAL A 160 -0.85 10.47 -22.30
N PRO A 161 -0.33 11.42 -23.10
CA PRO A 161 0.50 12.53 -22.61
C PRO A 161 -0.30 13.73 -22.09
N ASP A 162 -1.60 13.78 -22.28
CA ASP A 162 -2.50 14.88 -21.94
C ASP A 162 -3.44 14.50 -20.76
N PHE A 163 -3.98 15.51 -20.09
CA PHE A 163 -4.95 15.38 -19.01
C PHE A 163 -5.81 16.67 -18.96
N PRO A 164 -7.13 16.58 -18.77
CA PRO A 164 -7.94 15.39 -18.46
C PRO A 164 -8.27 14.52 -19.68
N LEU A 165 -8.06 15.02 -20.89
CA LEU A 165 -8.29 14.29 -22.14
C LEU A 165 -7.24 13.18 -22.36
N ALA A 166 -7.45 12.40 -23.40
CA ALA A 166 -6.59 11.32 -23.85
C ALA A 166 -6.38 11.45 -25.37
N HIS A 167 -5.23 11.96 -25.80
CA HIS A 167 -4.96 12.36 -27.18
C HIS A 167 -6.06 13.28 -27.74
N GLY A 168 -6.48 14.28 -26.96
CA GLY A 168 -7.51 15.25 -27.30
C GLY A 168 -8.95 14.73 -27.26
N LYS A 169 -9.19 13.46 -26.88
CA LYS A 169 -10.51 12.81 -26.81
C LYS A 169 -10.79 12.34 -25.38
N ILE A 170 -12.05 12.00 -25.07
CA ILE A 170 -12.41 11.33 -23.79
C ILE A 170 -11.85 9.90 -23.78
N TRP A 171 -11.90 9.20 -24.90
CA TRP A 171 -11.34 7.88 -25.08
C TRP A 171 -10.46 7.87 -26.36
N PRO A 172 -9.17 7.50 -26.26
CA PRO A 172 -8.25 7.54 -27.40
C PRO A 172 -8.53 6.38 -28.35
N SER A 173 -8.32 6.64 -29.64
CA SER A 173 -8.30 5.58 -30.65
C SER A 173 -7.05 4.72 -30.48
N THR A 174 -7.17 3.41 -30.76
CA THR A 174 -6.07 2.45 -30.65
C THR A 174 -5.85 1.64 -31.93
N ASP A 175 -6.45 2.11 -33.05
CA ASP A 175 -6.24 1.55 -34.36
C ASP A 175 -4.80 1.82 -34.85
N PRO A 176 -4.28 1.01 -35.81
CA PRO A 176 -2.89 1.13 -36.26
C PRO A 176 -2.54 2.51 -36.82
N ALA A 177 -3.47 3.19 -37.50
CA ALA A 177 -3.22 4.51 -38.07
C ALA A 177 -3.07 5.56 -36.99
N SER A 178 -3.96 5.54 -35.97
CA SER A 178 -3.87 6.43 -34.78
C SER A 178 -2.59 6.20 -33.99
N LEU A 179 -2.19 4.93 -33.78
CA LEU A 179 -0.94 4.59 -33.10
C LEU A 179 0.29 5.11 -33.85
N ASP A 180 0.30 5.01 -35.17
CA ASP A 180 1.38 5.53 -36.01
C ASP A 180 1.49 7.07 -35.86
N VAL A 181 0.37 7.79 -35.90
CA VAL A 181 0.34 9.24 -35.66
C VAL A 181 0.88 9.58 -34.28
N PHE A 182 0.43 8.88 -33.21
CA PHE A 182 0.91 9.12 -31.84
C PHE A 182 2.42 8.89 -31.73
N ASN A 183 2.94 7.86 -32.35
CA ASN A 183 4.37 7.55 -32.31
C ASN A 183 5.22 8.57 -33.11
N ARG A 184 4.74 9.08 -34.26
CA ARG A 184 5.42 10.13 -35.02
C ARG A 184 5.41 11.49 -34.30
N THR A 185 4.36 11.81 -33.57
CA THR A 185 4.22 13.12 -32.87
C THR A 185 4.91 13.17 -31.52
N ARG A 186 5.47 12.08 -31.02
CA ARG A 186 6.20 11.99 -29.72
C ARG A 186 7.56 12.69 -29.72
N LEU A 187 7.66 13.91 -30.20
CA LEU A 187 8.90 14.67 -30.17
C LEU A 187 9.33 14.95 -28.73
N GLY A 188 10.55 14.58 -28.37
CA GLY A 188 11.19 14.91 -27.09
C GLY A 188 10.92 13.97 -25.92
N VAL A 189 10.33 12.80 -26.11
CA VAL A 189 10.19 11.77 -25.08
C VAL A 189 11.40 10.84 -25.10
N ARG A 190 12.00 10.61 -23.92
CA ARG A 190 13.21 9.76 -23.77
C ARG A 190 12.98 8.26 -24.02
N ASP A 191 11.73 7.80 -24.05
CA ASP A 191 11.38 6.41 -24.32
C ASP A 191 11.39 6.13 -25.84
N HIS A 192 12.32 5.34 -26.30
CA HIS A 192 12.51 5.00 -27.72
C HIS A 192 11.54 3.91 -28.22
N ASN A 193 10.83 3.23 -27.33
CA ASN A 193 9.89 2.18 -27.71
C ASN A 193 8.56 2.75 -28.19
N PRO A 194 7.99 2.23 -29.31
CA PRO A 194 6.69 2.67 -29.79
C PRO A 194 5.57 2.44 -28.78
N ILE A 195 4.61 3.38 -28.72
CA ILE A 195 3.39 3.20 -27.93
C ILE A 195 2.56 2.09 -28.57
N THR A 196 2.04 1.20 -27.73
CA THR A 196 1.15 0.12 -28.11
C THR A 196 -0.27 0.37 -27.59
N ALA A 197 -1.27 -0.25 -28.19
CA ALA A 197 -2.65 -0.23 -27.70
C ALA A 197 -2.75 -0.69 -26.24
N PHE A 198 -1.99 -1.73 -25.84
CA PHE A 198 -1.93 -2.23 -24.48
C PHE A 198 -1.51 -1.15 -23.48
N GLN A 199 -0.50 -0.35 -23.79
CA GLN A 199 -0.03 0.73 -22.91
C GLN A 199 -1.07 1.84 -22.76
N ILE A 200 -1.81 2.16 -23.81
CA ILE A 200 -2.93 3.11 -23.76
C ILE A 200 -4.05 2.55 -22.87
N TYR A 201 -4.48 1.31 -23.09
CA TYR A 201 -5.51 0.68 -22.25
C TYR A 201 -5.10 0.60 -20.78
N LEU A 202 -3.85 0.26 -20.49
CA LEU A 202 -3.32 0.21 -19.14
C LEU A 202 -3.35 1.59 -18.47
N HIS A 203 -2.97 2.65 -19.21
CA HIS A 203 -3.04 4.02 -18.72
C HIS A 203 -4.50 4.46 -18.46
N MET A 204 -5.42 4.14 -19.37
CA MET A 204 -6.84 4.45 -19.20
C MET A 204 -7.45 3.67 -18.03
N ALA A 205 -7.12 2.38 -17.87
CA ALA A 205 -7.53 1.58 -16.73
C ALA A 205 -7.07 2.18 -15.41
N HIS A 206 -5.83 2.70 -15.34
CA HIS A 206 -5.31 3.41 -14.16
C HIS A 206 -6.09 4.69 -13.88
N ARG A 207 -6.45 5.49 -14.89
CA ARG A 207 -7.28 6.70 -14.71
C ARG A 207 -8.69 6.38 -14.20
N ILE A 208 -9.33 5.36 -14.77
CA ILE A 208 -10.66 4.90 -14.31
C ILE A 208 -10.58 4.37 -12.88
N GLY A 209 -9.56 3.56 -12.57
CA GLY A 209 -9.33 3.06 -11.22
C GLY A 209 -9.10 4.18 -10.21
N ALA A 210 -8.38 5.25 -10.58
CA ALA A 210 -8.19 6.43 -9.75
C ALA A 210 -9.52 7.15 -9.46
N LEU A 211 -10.38 7.31 -10.48
CA LEU A 211 -11.70 7.91 -10.32
C LEU A 211 -12.59 7.06 -9.39
N LEU A 212 -12.63 5.74 -9.59
CA LEU A 212 -13.39 4.82 -8.74
C LEU A 212 -12.90 4.85 -7.29
N THR A 213 -11.58 4.88 -7.09
CA THR A 213 -10.97 5.00 -5.75
C THR A 213 -11.39 6.31 -5.09
N LEU A 214 -11.31 7.43 -5.81
CA LEU A 214 -11.67 8.75 -5.31
C LEU A 214 -13.15 8.81 -4.93
N LEU A 215 -14.05 8.33 -5.80
CA LEU A 215 -15.50 8.32 -5.54
C LEU A 215 -15.85 7.43 -4.34
N THR A 216 -15.25 6.24 -4.24
CA THR A 216 -15.52 5.30 -3.15
C THR A 216 -15.01 5.83 -1.82
N ALA A 217 -13.81 6.38 -1.77
CA ALA A 217 -13.24 6.99 -0.57
C ALA A 217 -13.99 8.27 -0.15
N GLY A 218 -14.41 9.09 -1.11
CA GLY A 218 -15.23 10.29 -0.87
C GLY A 218 -16.61 9.92 -0.32
N PHE A 219 -17.25 8.91 -0.89
CA PHE A 219 -18.53 8.40 -0.38
C PHE A 219 -18.42 7.81 1.02
N PHE A 220 -17.32 7.10 1.31
CA PHE A 220 -17.02 6.61 2.65
C PHE A 220 -16.85 7.77 3.64
N ALA A 221 -16.02 8.75 3.35
CA ALA A 221 -15.77 9.90 4.22
C ALA A 221 -17.05 10.71 4.47
N TRP A 222 -17.84 10.95 3.44
CA TRP A 222 -19.13 11.62 3.54
C TRP A 222 -20.14 10.84 4.41
N SER A 223 -20.22 9.51 4.21
CA SER A 223 -21.12 8.64 4.97
C SER A 223 -20.76 8.58 6.45
N VAL A 224 -19.47 8.48 6.77
CA VAL A 224 -18.98 8.50 8.15
C VAL A 224 -19.30 9.84 8.81
N ARG A 225 -19.05 10.95 8.11
CA ARG A 225 -19.30 12.30 8.62
C ARG A 225 -20.78 12.54 8.90
N ARG A 226 -21.70 12.01 8.07
CA ARG A 226 -23.14 12.07 8.31
C ARG A 226 -23.60 11.23 9.51
N GLN A 227 -22.95 10.09 9.76
CA GLN A 227 -23.34 9.20 10.86
C GLN A 227 -22.79 9.60 12.21
N LEU A 228 -21.54 10.08 12.27
CA LEU A 228 -20.81 10.35 13.52
C LEU A 228 -20.68 11.85 13.82
N GLY A 229 -20.95 12.71 12.83
CA GLY A 229 -20.76 14.14 12.95
C GLY A 229 -19.35 14.61 12.62
N ALA A 230 -19.18 15.92 12.42
CA ALA A 230 -17.93 16.50 11.96
C ALA A 230 -16.79 16.49 13.02
N LYS A 231 -17.13 16.50 14.30
CA LYS A 231 -16.18 16.57 15.41
C LYS A 231 -15.64 15.20 15.83
N ASP A 232 -16.24 14.11 15.35
CA ASP A 232 -15.81 12.76 15.66
C ASP A 232 -14.42 12.45 15.09
N ALA A 233 -13.62 11.69 15.84
CA ALA A 233 -12.24 11.37 15.47
C ALA A 233 -12.17 10.52 14.18
N VAL A 234 -13.09 9.56 14.02
CA VAL A 234 -13.16 8.71 12.83
C VAL A 234 -13.60 9.52 11.61
N SER A 235 -14.51 10.48 11.80
CA SER A 235 -14.95 11.40 10.75
C SER A 235 -13.78 12.27 10.26
N ARG A 236 -12.97 12.80 11.16
CA ARG A 236 -11.76 13.58 10.80
C ARG A 236 -10.73 12.70 10.10
N LEU A 237 -10.49 11.50 10.62
CA LEU A 237 -9.54 10.55 10.02
C LEU A 237 -9.95 10.13 8.61
N SER A 238 -11.24 9.85 8.38
CA SER A 238 -11.75 9.48 7.05
C SER A 238 -11.67 10.65 6.06
N LEU A 239 -11.89 11.88 6.52
CA LEU A 239 -11.71 13.08 5.70
C LEU A 239 -10.22 13.29 5.36
N THR A 240 -9.31 13.14 6.33
CA THR A 240 -7.85 13.22 6.09
C THR A 240 -7.42 12.17 5.06
N TRP A 241 -7.92 10.94 5.18
CA TRP A 241 -7.64 9.88 4.21
C TRP A 241 -8.15 10.23 2.81
N PHE A 242 -9.37 10.73 2.69
CA PHE A 242 -9.92 11.19 1.41
C PHE A 242 -9.10 12.33 0.81
N THR A 243 -8.69 13.32 1.63
CA THR A 243 -7.83 14.42 1.19
C THR A 243 -6.48 13.92 0.68
N LEU A 244 -5.89 12.92 1.35
CA LEU A 244 -4.64 12.29 0.91
C LEU A 244 -4.81 11.64 -0.47
N ILE A 245 -5.92 10.93 -0.70
CA ILE A 245 -6.25 10.30 -1.99
C ILE A 245 -6.50 11.38 -3.07
N LEU A 246 -7.14 12.49 -2.72
CA LEU A 246 -7.35 13.61 -3.64
C LEU A 246 -6.02 14.26 -4.05
N CYS A 247 -5.14 14.51 -3.10
CA CYS A 247 -3.78 14.99 -3.39
C CYS A 247 -3.00 14.00 -4.27
N GLN A 248 -3.16 12.70 -3.99
CA GLN A 248 -2.58 11.61 -4.78
C GLN A 248 -3.06 11.66 -6.24
N ALA A 249 -4.36 11.88 -6.48
CA ALA A 249 -4.90 12.01 -7.83
C ALA A 249 -4.35 13.26 -8.54
N GLY A 250 -4.24 14.38 -7.82
CA GLY A 250 -3.60 15.61 -8.33
C GLY A 250 -2.14 15.40 -8.73
N LEU A 251 -1.35 14.70 -7.90
CA LEU A 251 0.03 14.34 -8.24
C LEU A 251 0.11 13.39 -9.43
N GLY A 252 -0.87 12.50 -9.61
CA GLY A 252 -0.98 11.65 -10.79
C GLY A 252 -1.13 12.46 -12.08
N ALA A 253 -2.04 13.43 -12.08
CA ALA A 253 -2.21 14.37 -13.19
C ALA A 253 -0.93 15.20 -13.42
N ALA A 254 -0.33 15.73 -12.36
CA ALA A 254 0.92 16.47 -12.43
C ALA A 254 2.08 15.63 -12.98
N THR A 255 2.13 14.32 -12.68
CA THR A 255 3.14 13.40 -13.23
C THR A 255 3.04 13.30 -14.75
N VAL A 256 1.82 13.26 -15.30
CA VAL A 256 1.61 13.25 -16.75
C VAL A 256 2.02 14.60 -17.35
N LEU A 257 1.51 15.71 -16.82
CA LEU A 257 1.74 17.07 -17.33
C LEU A 257 3.21 17.52 -17.24
N SER A 258 3.93 17.04 -16.21
CA SER A 258 5.38 17.28 -16.03
C SER A 258 6.27 16.34 -16.86
N LYS A 259 5.68 15.52 -17.75
CA LYS A 259 6.41 14.48 -18.53
C LYS A 259 7.25 13.55 -17.64
N LYS A 260 6.68 13.12 -16.49
CA LYS A 260 7.32 12.25 -15.50
C LYS A 260 8.53 12.91 -14.82
N ALA A 261 8.41 14.15 -14.37
CA ALA A 261 9.41 14.74 -13.50
C ALA A 261 9.65 13.83 -12.29
N ALA A 262 10.91 13.53 -11.97
CA ALA A 262 11.28 12.46 -11.05
C ALA A 262 10.79 12.70 -9.61
N ASP A 263 10.83 13.94 -9.16
CA ASP A 263 10.34 14.40 -7.86
C ASP A 263 8.81 14.26 -7.74
N VAL A 264 8.07 14.72 -8.74
CA VAL A 264 6.59 14.61 -8.80
C VAL A 264 6.17 13.13 -8.84
N ALA A 265 6.79 12.32 -9.68
CA ALA A 265 6.51 10.90 -9.78
C ALA A 265 6.84 10.16 -8.47
N THR A 266 7.92 10.54 -7.79
CA THR A 266 8.29 9.96 -6.50
C THR A 266 7.29 10.37 -5.41
N ALA A 267 6.90 11.64 -5.33
CA ALA A 267 5.88 12.12 -4.41
C ALA A 267 4.54 11.39 -4.63
N HIS A 268 4.14 11.17 -5.90
CA HIS A 268 2.96 10.39 -6.25
C HIS A 268 3.02 8.96 -5.69
N VAL A 269 4.15 8.27 -5.82
CA VAL A 269 4.31 6.90 -5.26
C VAL A 269 4.26 6.91 -3.73
N VAL A 270 4.91 7.87 -3.06
CA VAL A 270 4.94 7.98 -1.60
C VAL A 270 3.54 8.24 -1.03
N LEU A 271 2.79 9.21 -1.60
CA LEU A 271 1.43 9.48 -1.15
C LEU A 271 0.50 8.28 -1.38
N GLY A 272 0.69 7.53 -2.46
CA GLY A 272 -0.03 6.30 -2.73
C GLY A 272 0.21 5.25 -1.64
N ALA A 273 1.47 5.04 -1.26
CA ALA A 273 1.85 4.13 -0.19
C ALA A 273 1.24 4.54 1.16
N LEU A 274 1.31 5.83 1.50
CA LEU A 274 0.70 6.38 2.73
C LEU A 274 -0.83 6.24 2.72
N SER A 275 -1.48 6.42 1.58
CA SER A 275 -2.93 6.22 1.42
C SER A 275 -3.31 4.76 1.69
N LEU A 276 -2.54 3.81 1.19
CA LEU A 276 -2.76 2.37 1.46
C LEU A 276 -2.55 2.03 2.94
N VAL A 277 -1.46 2.50 3.53
CA VAL A 277 -1.17 2.30 4.97
C VAL A 277 -2.32 2.84 5.81
N MET A 278 -2.71 4.09 5.59
CA MET A 278 -3.77 4.73 6.37
C MET A 278 -5.10 3.97 6.25
N GLY A 279 -5.55 3.62 5.04
CA GLY A 279 -6.75 2.82 4.83
C GLY A 279 -6.68 1.47 5.53
N SER A 280 -5.55 0.77 5.42
CA SER A 280 -5.32 -0.53 6.05
C SER A 280 -5.34 -0.46 7.58
N LEU A 281 -4.69 0.54 8.18
CA LEU A 281 -4.69 0.74 9.63
C LEU A 281 -6.10 1.06 10.15
N VAL A 282 -6.87 1.88 9.43
CA VAL A 282 -8.27 2.15 9.77
C VAL A 282 -9.11 0.87 9.65
N CYS A 283 -8.89 0.03 8.64
CA CYS A 283 -9.53 -1.29 8.54
C CYS A 283 -9.22 -2.15 9.78
N VAL A 284 -7.96 -2.28 10.17
CA VAL A 284 -7.54 -3.07 11.33
C VAL A 284 -8.26 -2.60 12.60
N VAL A 285 -8.34 -1.29 12.82
CA VAL A 285 -9.05 -0.69 13.97
C VAL A 285 -10.54 -0.99 13.91
N VAL A 286 -11.18 -0.71 12.77
CA VAL A 286 -12.63 -0.89 12.59
C VAL A 286 -13.06 -2.35 12.80
N PHE A 287 -12.36 -3.30 12.16
CA PHE A 287 -12.72 -4.71 12.26
C PHE A 287 -12.47 -5.30 13.64
N ARG A 288 -11.44 -4.85 14.35
CA ARG A 288 -11.21 -5.24 15.74
C ARG A 288 -12.41 -4.89 16.63
N PHE A 289 -12.87 -3.65 16.58
CA PHE A 289 -13.96 -3.20 17.43
C PHE A 289 -15.32 -3.78 17.00
N ALA A 290 -15.53 -4.04 15.71
CA ALA A 290 -16.72 -4.74 15.23
C ALA A 290 -16.79 -6.17 15.77
N PHE A 291 -15.66 -6.91 15.78
CA PHE A 291 -15.59 -8.28 16.28
C PHE A 291 -15.84 -8.37 17.80
N GLN A 292 -15.28 -7.46 18.59
CA GLN A 292 -15.51 -7.40 20.05
C GLN A 292 -16.99 -7.19 20.38
N ARG A 293 -17.70 -6.42 19.59
CA ARG A 293 -19.12 -6.13 19.74
C ARG A 293 -20.00 -7.35 19.47
N ASP A 294 -19.68 -8.12 18.45
CA ASP A 294 -20.43 -9.34 18.09
C ASP A 294 -20.26 -10.42 19.19
N VAL A 295 -19.06 -10.57 19.75
CA VAL A 295 -18.81 -11.46 20.89
C VAL A 295 -19.60 -11.02 22.12
N ALA A 296 -19.59 -9.73 22.46
CA ALA A 296 -20.33 -9.19 23.59
C ALA A 296 -21.86 -9.36 23.41
N ARG A 297 -22.38 -9.11 22.21
CA ARG A 297 -23.81 -9.33 21.89
C ARG A 297 -24.22 -10.81 21.93
N GLY A 298 -23.36 -11.70 21.43
CA GLY A 298 -23.58 -13.14 21.49
C GLY A 298 -23.64 -13.66 22.94
N PHE A 299 -22.82 -13.06 23.83
CA PHE A 299 -22.86 -13.38 25.24
C PHE A 299 -24.13 -12.86 25.94
N VAL A 300 -24.58 -11.66 25.60
CA VAL A 300 -25.84 -11.07 26.14
C VAL A 300 -27.07 -11.80 25.64
N ALA A 301 -27.07 -12.33 24.43
CA ALA A 301 -28.21 -13.02 23.83
C ALA A 301 -28.36 -14.49 24.31
N LYS A 302 -27.40 -15.07 25.08
CA LYS A 302 -27.56 -16.41 25.64
C LYS A 302 -28.60 -16.41 26.77
N PRO A 303 -29.51 -17.40 26.79
CA PRO A 303 -30.48 -17.57 27.88
C PRO A 303 -29.79 -17.62 29.24
N GLU A 304 -30.44 -17.10 30.25
CA GLU A 304 -29.87 -16.88 31.61
C GLU A 304 -29.32 -18.15 32.27
N HIS A 305 -29.95 -19.30 32.03
CA HIS A 305 -29.49 -20.62 32.48
C HIS A 305 -28.18 -21.09 31.83
N LEU A 306 -27.88 -20.67 30.61
CA LEU A 306 -26.61 -20.96 29.92
C LEU A 306 -25.51 -20.00 30.38
N ARG A 307 -25.85 -18.74 30.75
CA ARG A 307 -24.91 -17.81 31.36
C ARG A 307 -24.42 -18.31 32.73
N ALA A 308 -25.35 -18.78 33.56
CA ALA A 308 -25.03 -19.33 34.88
C ALA A 308 -24.09 -20.54 34.80
N ARG A 309 -24.28 -21.44 33.82
CA ARG A 309 -23.40 -22.60 33.60
C ARG A 309 -21.98 -22.19 33.16
N VAL A 310 -21.83 -21.23 32.24
CA VAL A 310 -20.52 -20.75 31.81
C VAL A 310 -19.76 -20.06 32.94
N VAL A 311 -20.43 -19.23 33.74
CA VAL A 311 -19.83 -18.55 34.87
C VAL A 311 -19.46 -19.56 35.98
N SER A 312 -20.29 -20.57 36.23
CA SER A 312 -20.00 -21.64 37.20
C SER A 312 -18.83 -22.52 36.77
N ALA A 313 -18.73 -22.88 35.47
CA ALA A 313 -17.61 -23.65 34.94
C ALA A 313 -16.29 -22.85 35.00
N ALA A 314 -16.32 -21.56 34.72
CA ALA A 314 -15.16 -20.68 34.83
C ALA A 314 -14.68 -20.52 36.27
N LYS A 315 -15.60 -20.42 37.24
CA LYS A 315 -15.25 -20.38 38.67
C LYS A 315 -14.68 -21.69 39.17
N SER A 316 -15.21 -22.84 38.72
CA SER A 316 -14.69 -24.16 39.09
C SER A 316 -13.27 -24.39 38.55
N ALA A 317 -12.99 -23.97 37.32
CA ALA A 317 -11.65 -24.06 36.75
C ALA A 317 -10.60 -23.15 37.43
N ALA A 318 -11.04 -22.02 37.99
CA ALA A 318 -10.17 -21.11 38.71
C ALA A 318 -9.89 -21.53 40.20
N SER A 319 -10.68 -22.48 40.74
CA SER A 319 -10.50 -22.99 42.12
C SER A 319 -9.68 -24.28 42.20
N THR A 320 -9.29 -24.85 41.04
CA THR A 320 -8.52 -26.11 40.93
C THR A 320 -7.11 -25.92 40.38
N GLY A 321 -6.65 -24.68 40.16
CA GLY A 321 -5.28 -24.27 39.81
C GLY A 321 -4.70 -23.35 40.86
#